data_8f0fcb5e32aca5947b782b93e82e78df
#
_entry.id   8f0fcb5e32aca5947b782b93e82e78df
#
_cell.length_a   1.000
_cell.length_b   1.000
_cell.length_c   1.000
_cell.angle_alpha   90.00
_cell.angle_beta   90.00
_cell.angle_gamma   90.00
#
_symmetry.space_group_name_H-M   'P 1'
#
loop_
_entity.id
_entity.type
_entity.pdbx_description
1 polymer ?
#
loop_
_entity_poly.entity_id
_entity_poly.type
_entity_poly.pdbx_seq_one_letter_code
_entity_poly.pdbx_strand_id
1 'polypeptide(L)'
;MKRELIIKNDSQELIRVAAFIEEIGKEIGIDMDLEMNLQLVLEEIVSNVIFYAYPEGTTADISLTADFDGKVLTLVLSDEGRAFDPTKKKDVDIIANPMDREQGGLGIFIVKNIMDTVDYQRTEGKNILTMTKNITSTITIQYNNSMTKIIKENGKTIIQTGERIDTLNAAQFERDIEPALEPGVDLEIDCSQLVYVASSGLRIIQATMRTVIRELGGKIKMTHVSDSIYKILYMTGFTRHLTIERSEK
;
A
#
# COMPACT_ATOMS: atom_id res chain seq x y z
N MET A 1 -17.61 6.73 -18.64
CA MET A 1 -17.28 7.80 -17.65
C MET A 1 -15.85 8.22 -17.88
N LYS A 2 -15.56 9.52 -17.85
CA LYS A 2 -14.17 10.03 -17.89
C LYS A 2 -14.00 11.12 -16.85
N ARG A 3 -12.93 11.05 -16.04
CA ARG A 3 -12.61 12.01 -14.98
C ARG A 3 -11.11 12.30 -14.97
N GLU A 4 -10.74 13.49 -14.54
CA GLU A 4 -9.34 13.93 -14.41
C GLU A 4 -9.12 14.60 -13.05
N LEU A 5 -7.96 14.35 -12.46
CA LEU A 5 -7.46 14.99 -11.25
C LEU A 5 -6.04 15.49 -11.51
N ILE A 6 -5.79 16.77 -11.25
CA ILE A 6 -4.45 17.35 -11.27
C ILE A 6 -4.06 17.66 -9.82
N ILE A 7 -2.88 17.18 -9.43
CA ILE A 7 -2.30 17.34 -8.09
C ILE A 7 -0.88 17.89 -8.19
N LYS A 8 -0.37 18.43 -7.09
CA LYS A 8 1.05 18.76 -6.96
C LYS A 8 1.84 17.56 -6.47
N ASN A 9 3.16 17.59 -6.67
CA ASN A 9 4.08 16.58 -6.15
C ASN A 9 4.31 16.75 -4.63
N ASP A 10 3.23 16.76 -3.86
CA ASP A 10 3.18 16.87 -2.40
C ASP A 10 2.46 15.64 -1.82
N SER A 11 3.01 15.03 -0.77
CA SER A 11 2.43 13.83 -0.15
C SER A 11 1.02 14.06 0.41
N GLN A 12 0.65 15.29 0.82
CA GLN A 12 -0.70 15.62 1.27
C GLN A 12 -1.76 15.46 0.17
N GLU A 13 -1.36 15.53 -1.09
CA GLU A 13 -2.25 15.33 -2.24
C GLU A 13 -2.74 13.86 -2.37
N LEU A 14 -2.08 12.90 -1.70
CA LEU A 14 -2.55 11.51 -1.64
C LEU A 14 -3.95 11.38 -1.02
N ILE A 15 -4.35 12.30 -0.16
CA ILE A 15 -5.74 12.39 0.36
C ILE A 15 -6.73 12.62 -0.79
N ARG A 16 -6.38 13.51 -1.74
CA ARG A 16 -7.23 13.79 -2.90
C ARG A 16 -7.24 12.63 -3.90
N VAL A 17 -6.13 11.92 -4.02
CA VAL A 17 -6.04 10.70 -4.85
C VAL A 17 -6.95 9.61 -4.29
N ALA A 18 -6.96 9.40 -2.97
CA ALA A 18 -7.85 8.44 -2.33
C ALA A 18 -9.34 8.80 -2.55
N ALA A 19 -9.71 10.08 -2.35
CA ALA A 19 -11.06 10.56 -2.60
C ALA A 19 -11.48 10.40 -4.08
N PHE A 20 -10.56 10.63 -5.01
CA PHE A 20 -10.80 10.48 -6.44
C PHE A 20 -11.21 9.05 -6.82
N ILE A 21 -10.51 8.03 -6.30
CA ILE A 21 -10.86 6.64 -6.61
C ILE A 21 -12.13 6.19 -5.87
N GLU A 22 -12.38 6.70 -4.66
CA GLU A 22 -13.63 6.46 -3.92
C GLU A 22 -14.86 6.98 -4.70
N GLU A 23 -14.78 8.20 -5.26
CA GLU A 23 -15.84 8.76 -6.09
C GLU A 23 -16.08 7.94 -7.37
N ILE A 24 -15.00 7.50 -8.04
CA ILE A 24 -15.08 6.63 -9.20
C ILE A 24 -15.71 5.29 -8.82
N GLY A 25 -15.26 4.69 -7.72
CA GLY A 25 -15.77 3.41 -7.23
C GLY A 25 -17.26 3.44 -6.97
N LYS A 26 -17.77 4.51 -6.35
CA LYS A 26 -19.21 4.74 -6.14
C LYS A 26 -19.98 4.87 -7.45
N GLU A 27 -19.41 5.60 -8.44
CA GLU A 27 -20.08 5.83 -9.73
C GLU A 27 -20.19 4.57 -10.58
N ILE A 28 -19.13 3.73 -10.60
CA ILE A 28 -19.10 2.51 -11.41
C ILE A 28 -19.53 1.25 -10.66
N GLY A 29 -19.80 1.36 -9.34
CA GLY A 29 -20.37 0.29 -8.51
C GLY A 29 -19.39 -0.86 -8.24
N ILE A 30 -18.11 -0.57 -7.96
CA ILE A 30 -17.14 -1.59 -7.53
C ILE A 30 -17.32 -1.92 -6.05
N ASP A 31 -16.92 -3.15 -5.69
CA ASP A 31 -16.86 -3.53 -4.29
C ASP A 31 -15.66 -2.87 -3.59
N MET A 32 -15.70 -2.90 -2.29
CA MET A 32 -14.72 -2.29 -1.43
C MET A 32 -13.33 -2.92 -1.51
N ASP A 33 -13.24 -4.23 -1.67
CA ASP A 33 -11.96 -4.92 -1.85
C ASP A 33 -11.24 -4.42 -3.10
N LEU A 34 -11.99 -4.23 -4.21
CA LEU A 34 -11.44 -3.69 -5.44
C LEU A 34 -11.12 -2.19 -5.31
N GLU A 35 -11.98 -1.41 -4.63
CA GLU A 35 -11.72 0.01 -4.37
C GLU A 35 -10.42 0.19 -3.58
N MET A 36 -10.22 -0.56 -2.49
CA MET A 36 -8.98 -0.53 -1.70
C MET A 36 -7.75 -0.96 -2.51
N ASN A 37 -7.90 -1.98 -3.35
CA ASN A 37 -6.81 -2.40 -4.24
C ASN A 37 -6.43 -1.30 -5.25
N LEU A 38 -7.40 -0.58 -5.81
CA LEU A 38 -7.15 0.55 -6.71
C LEU A 38 -6.57 1.76 -5.97
N GLN A 39 -7.00 2.03 -4.73
CA GLN A 39 -6.36 3.04 -3.87
C GLN A 39 -4.89 2.71 -3.64
N LEU A 40 -4.58 1.45 -3.33
CA LEU A 40 -3.20 0.98 -3.14
C LEU A 40 -2.37 1.16 -4.41
N VAL A 41 -2.91 0.81 -5.59
CA VAL A 41 -2.24 1.03 -6.88
C VAL A 41 -1.91 2.51 -7.07
N LEU A 42 -2.90 3.40 -6.89
CA LEU A 42 -2.70 4.83 -7.10
C LEU A 42 -1.73 5.42 -6.07
N GLU A 43 -1.81 5.02 -4.80
CA GLU A 43 -0.88 5.46 -3.77
C GLU A 43 0.56 5.09 -4.14
N GLU A 44 0.82 3.86 -4.60
CA GLU A 44 2.14 3.38 -4.97
C GLU A 44 2.72 4.16 -6.17
N ILE A 45 1.95 4.35 -7.24
CA ILE A 45 2.46 5.03 -8.43
C ILE A 45 2.60 6.53 -8.23
N VAL A 46 1.65 7.19 -7.52
CA VAL A 46 1.70 8.63 -7.26
C VAL A 46 2.80 8.97 -6.26
N SER A 47 2.94 8.20 -5.17
CA SER A 47 4.02 8.40 -4.19
C SER A 47 5.40 8.22 -4.82
N ASN A 48 5.57 7.27 -5.75
CA ASN A 48 6.81 7.11 -6.50
C ASN A 48 7.15 8.38 -7.32
N VAL A 49 6.17 9.01 -7.96
CA VAL A 49 6.40 10.27 -8.68
C VAL A 49 6.73 11.41 -7.70
N ILE A 50 5.97 11.55 -6.61
CA ILE A 50 6.17 12.59 -5.60
C ILE A 50 7.60 12.53 -5.03
N PHE A 51 8.05 11.35 -4.61
CA PHE A 51 9.32 11.23 -3.89
C PHE A 51 10.54 11.11 -4.80
N TYR A 52 10.37 10.64 -6.04
CA TYR A 52 11.52 10.25 -6.85
C TYR A 52 11.60 10.90 -8.23
N ALA A 53 10.53 11.51 -8.77
CA ALA A 53 10.54 12.00 -10.14
C ALA A 53 11.18 13.38 -10.29
N TYR A 54 11.20 14.19 -9.22
CA TYR A 54 11.65 15.58 -9.27
C TYR A 54 12.81 15.84 -8.31
N PRO A 55 13.69 16.82 -8.60
CA PRO A 55 14.66 17.33 -7.62
C PRO A 55 13.94 17.94 -6.40
N GLU A 56 14.59 17.89 -5.25
CA GLU A 56 14.09 18.49 -4.01
C GLU A 56 13.81 20.00 -4.21
N GLY A 57 12.68 20.47 -3.65
CA GLY A 57 12.22 21.86 -3.78
C GLY A 57 11.53 22.20 -5.11
N THR A 58 11.40 21.23 -6.04
CA THR A 58 10.65 21.43 -7.29
C THR A 58 9.16 21.23 -7.05
N THR A 59 8.33 22.18 -7.47
CA THR A 59 6.87 22.02 -7.52
C THR A 59 6.44 21.72 -8.95
N ALA A 60 5.73 20.62 -9.15
CA ALA A 60 5.28 20.16 -10.46
C ALA A 60 3.85 19.60 -10.39
N ASP A 61 3.18 19.56 -11.54
CA ASP A 61 1.88 18.96 -11.68
C ASP A 61 1.99 17.46 -12.06
N ILE A 62 1.10 16.67 -11.49
CA ILE A 62 0.88 15.26 -11.81
C ILE A 62 -0.58 15.15 -12.25
N SER A 63 -0.84 14.62 -13.45
CA SER A 63 -2.19 14.40 -13.96
C SER A 63 -2.55 12.92 -13.81
N LEU A 64 -3.72 12.66 -13.26
CA LEU A 64 -4.32 11.34 -13.13
C LEU A 64 -5.67 11.36 -13.85
N THR A 65 -5.86 10.49 -14.85
CA THR A 65 -7.15 10.31 -15.52
C THR A 65 -7.69 8.92 -15.28
N ALA A 66 -9.02 8.83 -15.18
CA ALA A 66 -9.75 7.58 -15.13
C ALA A 66 -10.81 7.56 -16.23
N ASP A 67 -10.83 6.51 -17.03
CA ASP A 67 -11.83 6.28 -18.07
C ASP A 67 -12.44 4.88 -17.91
N PHE A 68 -13.77 4.83 -17.84
CA PHE A 68 -14.52 3.58 -17.73
C PHE A 68 -15.51 3.44 -18.89
N ASP A 69 -15.35 2.40 -19.68
CA ASP A 69 -16.15 2.12 -20.88
C ASP A 69 -17.40 1.24 -20.59
N GLY A 70 -17.67 0.92 -19.34
CA GLY A 70 -18.73 0.00 -18.90
C GLY A 70 -18.22 -1.39 -18.53
N LYS A 71 -16.97 -1.70 -18.81
CA LYS A 71 -16.33 -3.00 -18.51
C LYS A 71 -14.91 -2.86 -18.00
N VAL A 72 -14.12 -1.99 -18.61
CA VAL A 72 -12.71 -1.78 -18.29
C VAL A 72 -12.52 -0.39 -17.71
N LEU A 73 -11.90 -0.30 -16.53
CA LEU A 73 -11.38 0.93 -15.97
C LEU A 73 -9.95 1.11 -16.46
N THR A 74 -9.69 2.22 -17.13
CA THR A 74 -8.34 2.66 -17.56
C THR A 74 -7.91 3.83 -16.69
N LEU A 75 -6.79 3.67 -15.98
CA LEU A 75 -6.14 4.71 -15.20
C LEU A 75 -4.87 5.15 -15.94
N VAL A 76 -4.68 6.45 -16.11
CA VAL A 76 -3.48 7.01 -16.74
C VAL A 76 -2.86 8.05 -15.81
N LEU A 77 -1.62 7.82 -15.41
CA LEU A 77 -0.80 8.78 -14.67
C LEU A 77 0.19 9.44 -15.64
N SER A 78 0.27 10.78 -15.61
CA SER A 78 1.22 11.55 -16.42
C SER A 78 1.97 12.57 -15.56
N ASP A 79 3.30 12.62 -15.75
CA ASP A 79 4.20 13.59 -15.11
C ASP A 79 5.35 13.99 -16.05
N GLU A 80 6.00 15.14 -15.75
CA GLU A 80 7.14 15.66 -16.50
C GLU A 80 8.49 15.44 -15.79
N GLY A 81 8.53 14.55 -14.81
CA GLY A 81 9.72 14.25 -14.05
C GLY A 81 10.77 13.47 -14.85
N ARG A 82 11.80 13.01 -14.16
CA ARG A 82 12.82 12.18 -14.77
C ARG A 82 12.22 10.89 -15.37
N ALA A 83 12.80 10.44 -16.49
CA ALA A 83 12.37 9.20 -17.13
C ALA A 83 12.51 8.01 -16.17
N PHE A 84 11.42 7.31 -15.92
CA PHE A 84 11.41 6.10 -15.12
C PHE A 84 10.34 5.13 -15.63
N ASP A 85 10.77 3.99 -16.14
CA ASP A 85 9.90 2.93 -16.62
C ASP A 85 9.68 1.87 -15.53
N PRO A 86 8.55 1.90 -14.82
CA PRO A 86 8.27 0.94 -13.76
C PRO A 86 8.08 -0.49 -14.29
N THR A 87 7.72 -0.65 -15.57
CA THR A 87 7.47 -1.98 -16.16
C THR A 87 8.77 -2.79 -16.30
N LYS A 88 9.92 -2.12 -16.45
CA LYS A 88 11.25 -2.75 -16.55
C LYS A 88 11.88 -3.08 -15.20
N LYS A 89 11.28 -2.63 -14.08
CA LYS A 89 11.82 -2.96 -12.78
C LYS A 89 11.68 -4.45 -12.53
N LYS A 90 12.80 -5.08 -12.12
CA LYS A 90 12.83 -6.51 -11.78
C LYS A 90 11.85 -6.78 -10.65
N ASP A 91 11.08 -7.85 -10.79
CA ASP A 91 10.12 -8.24 -9.77
C ASP A 91 10.84 -8.60 -8.46
N VAL A 92 10.18 -8.29 -7.35
CA VAL A 92 10.68 -8.61 -6.01
C VAL A 92 10.72 -10.13 -5.86
N ASP A 93 11.83 -10.66 -5.36
CA ASP A 93 11.90 -12.08 -4.99
C ASP A 93 11.01 -12.32 -3.76
N ILE A 94 9.78 -12.77 -4.01
CA ILE A 94 8.80 -13.09 -2.97
C ILE A 94 9.13 -14.39 -2.22
N ILE A 95 10.11 -15.19 -2.73
CA ILE A 95 10.59 -16.42 -2.07
C ILE A 95 11.61 -16.06 -1.00
N ALA A 96 12.42 -15.01 -1.23
CA ALA A 96 13.38 -14.53 -0.24
C ALA A 96 12.67 -14.04 1.04
N ASN A 97 13.34 -14.27 2.17
CA ASN A 97 12.83 -13.78 3.46
C ASN A 97 12.63 -12.25 3.38
N PRO A 98 11.46 -11.71 3.75
CA PRO A 98 11.22 -10.26 3.75
C PRO A 98 12.31 -9.46 4.46
N MET A 99 12.89 -10.00 5.54
CA MET A 99 13.97 -9.36 6.29
C MET A 99 15.28 -9.19 5.51
N ASP A 100 15.49 -9.96 4.45
CA ASP A 100 16.72 -9.95 3.64
C ASP A 100 16.54 -9.25 2.30
N ARG A 101 15.33 -8.76 1.97
CA ARG A 101 15.06 -8.09 0.72
C ARG A 101 15.70 -6.71 0.67
N GLU A 102 16.22 -6.34 -0.49
CA GLU A 102 16.61 -4.97 -0.78
C GLU A 102 15.38 -4.03 -0.69
N GLN A 103 15.63 -2.81 -0.23
CA GLN A 103 14.56 -1.80 -0.19
C GLN A 103 14.16 -1.39 -1.61
N GLY A 104 12.84 -1.35 -1.85
CA GLY A 104 12.23 -0.88 -3.09
C GLY A 104 11.77 -1.99 -4.04
N GLY A 105 10.84 -1.63 -4.93
CA GLY A 105 10.23 -2.54 -5.92
C GLY A 105 8.95 -3.23 -5.45
N LEU A 106 8.66 -3.24 -4.15
CA LEU A 106 7.45 -3.87 -3.62
C LEU A 106 6.17 -3.20 -4.16
N GLY A 107 6.15 -1.86 -4.21
CA GLY A 107 4.99 -1.12 -4.72
C GLY A 107 4.69 -1.43 -6.19
N ILE A 108 5.70 -1.40 -7.05
CA ILE A 108 5.53 -1.74 -8.48
C ILE A 108 5.11 -3.22 -8.66
N PHE A 109 5.65 -4.12 -7.83
CA PHE A 109 5.23 -5.52 -7.83
C PHE A 109 3.73 -5.65 -7.45
N ILE A 110 3.26 -4.92 -6.44
CA ILE A 110 1.84 -4.88 -6.05
C ILE A 110 0.99 -4.36 -7.21
N VAL A 111 1.37 -3.24 -7.85
CA VAL A 111 0.67 -2.67 -9.00
C VAL A 111 0.50 -3.70 -10.13
N LYS A 112 1.59 -4.39 -10.51
CA LYS A 112 1.57 -5.43 -11.56
C LYS A 112 0.67 -6.63 -11.19
N ASN A 113 0.50 -6.93 -9.91
CA ASN A 113 -0.36 -8.06 -9.46
C ASN A 113 -1.84 -7.68 -9.32
N ILE A 114 -2.16 -6.41 -9.10
CA ILE A 114 -3.53 -5.93 -8.98
C ILE A 114 -4.13 -5.57 -10.34
N MET A 115 -3.37 -4.84 -11.18
CA MET A 115 -3.85 -4.41 -12.50
C MET A 115 -3.73 -5.52 -13.53
N ASP A 116 -4.62 -5.54 -14.52
CA ASP A 116 -4.59 -6.53 -15.60
C ASP A 116 -3.53 -6.20 -16.64
N THR A 117 -3.31 -4.90 -16.92
CA THR A 117 -2.18 -4.42 -17.73
C THR A 117 -1.52 -3.20 -17.11
N VAL A 118 -0.22 -3.05 -17.35
CA VAL A 118 0.58 -1.88 -16.94
C VAL A 118 1.54 -1.57 -18.07
N ASP A 119 1.32 -0.45 -18.77
CA ASP A 119 2.09 -0.01 -19.91
C ASP A 119 2.69 1.38 -19.67
N TYR A 120 3.95 1.55 -20.06
CA TYR A 120 4.67 2.81 -19.92
C TYR A 120 5.16 3.32 -21.27
N GLN A 121 5.00 4.61 -21.49
CA GLN A 121 5.63 5.32 -22.59
C GLN A 121 6.17 6.68 -22.13
N ARG A 122 7.20 7.16 -22.84
CA ARG A 122 7.69 8.52 -22.68
C ARG A 122 7.56 9.26 -24.00
N THR A 123 6.79 10.34 -24.00
CA THR A 123 6.49 11.15 -25.19
C THR A 123 6.59 12.62 -24.83
N GLU A 124 7.31 13.41 -25.63
CA GLU A 124 7.45 14.88 -25.48
C GLU A 124 7.89 15.30 -24.07
N GLY A 125 8.77 14.53 -23.45
CA GLY A 125 9.26 14.81 -22.10
C GLY A 125 8.36 14.32 -20.95
N LYS A 126 7.18 13.78 -21.24
CA LYS A 126 6.23 13.26 -20.25
C LYS A 126 6.37 11.76 -20.07
N ASN A 127 6.36 11.31 -18.82
CA ASN A 127 6.09 9.93 -18.47
C ASN A 127 4.57 9.70 -18.54
N ILE A 128 4.14 8.62 -19.17
CA ILE A 128 2.74 8.22 -19.26
C ILE A 128 2.65 6.76 -18.87
N LEU A 129 2.03 6.48 -17.72
CA LEU A 129 1.77 5.14 -17.23
C LEU A 129 0.28 4.84 -17.39
N THR A 130 -0.05 3.85 -18.24
CA THR A 130 -1.42 3.40 -18.49
C THR A 130 -1.64 2.06 -17.82
N MET A 131 -2.69 1.96 -17.03
CA MET A 131 -3.06 0.75 -16.30
C MET A 131 -4.52 0.41 -16.56
N THR A 132 -4.85 -0.86 -16.76
CA THR A 132 -6.24 -1.29 -16.97
C THR A 132 -6.68 -2.32 -15.94
N LYS A 133 -7.97 -2.28 -15.62
CA LYS A 133 -8.64 -3.25 -14.76
C LYS A 133 -10.01 -3.60 -15.29
N ASN A 134 -10.29 -4.89 -15.51
CA ASN A 134 -11.63 -5.38 -15.78
C ASN A 134 -12.47 -5.31 -14.51
N ILE A 135 -13.64 -4.67 -14.61
CA ILE A 135 -14.57 -4.48 -13.49
C ILE A 135 -15.68 -5.52 -13.59
N THR A 136 -15.76 -6.38 -12.58
CA THR A 136 -16.90 -7.28 -12.36
C THR A 136 -17.63 -6.78 -11.12
N SER A 137 -18.87 -6.36 -11.24
CA SER A 137 -19.65 -5.60 -10.23
C SER A 137 -19.95 -6.38 -8.95
N THR A 138 -19.78 -5.75 -7.77
CA THR A 138 -20.31 -6.16 -6.43
C THR A 138 -20.40 -4.98 -5.44
N ILE A 139 -21.19 -5.07 -4.35
CA ILE A 139 -21.80 -4.01 -3.50
C ILE A 139 -20.94 -3.47 -2.33
N THR A 140 -21.14 -2.22 -1.89
CA THR A 140 -20.34 -1.32 -1.00
C THR A 140 -20.68 -1.31 0.52
N ILE A 141 -19.70 -1.01 1.43
CA ILE A 141 -19.84 -0.71 2.89
C ILE A 141 -18.88 0.43 3.38
N GLN A 142 -19.20 1.18 4.48
CA GLN A 142 -18.56 2.42 5.00
C GLN A 142 -17.64 2.24 6.26
N TYR A 143 -16.68 3.16 6.55
CA TYR A 143 -15.62 3.11 7.60
C TYR A 143 -15.48 4.27 8.58
N ASN A 144 -14.76 4.01 9.71
CA ASN A 144 -14.38 4.95 10.78
C ASN A 144 -12.88 4.85 11.14
N ASN A 145 -12.23 5.96 11.48
CA ASN A 145 -10.78 6.12 11.69
C ASN A 145 -10.34 5.88 13.15
N SER A 146 -9.39 4.96 13.44
CA SER A 146 -8.86 4.67 14.78
C SER A 146 -7.33 4.66 14.86
N MET A 147 -6.76 4.99 16.05
CA MET A 147 -5.32 5.13 16.30
C MET A 147 -4.66 3.81 16.77
N THR A 148 -3.35 3.66 16.53
CA THR A 148 -2.51 2.56 17.06
C THR A 148 -2.51 2.56 18.58
N LYS A 149 -2.65 1.37 19.22
CA LYS A 149 -2.58 1.20 20.67
C LYS A 149 -1.58 0.10 21.05
N ILE A 150 -0.83 0.31 22.12
CA ILE A 150 0.04 -0.71 22.71
C ILE A 150 -0.57 -1.22 23.99
N ILE A 151 -0.71 -2.53 24.10
CA ILE A 151 -1.26 -3.23 25.27
C ILE A 151 -0.21 -4.24 25.73
N LYS A 152 0.18 -4.20 27.00
CA LYS A 152 1.09 -5.17 27.61
C LYS A 152 0.31 -6.02 28.62
N GLU A 153 0.15 -7.30 28.33
CA GLU A 153 -0.58 -8.23 29.20
C GLU A 153 -0.04 -9.68 29.07
N ASN A 154 -0.07 -10.40 30.17
CA ASN A 154 0.31 -11.83 30.22
C ASN A 154 1.70 -12.13 29.58
N GLY A 155 2.67 -11.20 29.70
CA GLY A 155 4.01 -11.35 29.13
C GLY A 155 4.09 -11.13 27.63
N LYS A 156 3.01 -10.67 26.99
CA LYS A 156 2.94 -10.28 25.58
C LYS A 156 2.81 -8.78 25.41
N THR A 157 3.31 -8.29 24.31
CA THR A 157 3.08 -6.93 23.86
C THR A 157 2.22 -6.97 22.61
N ILE A 158 1.02 -6.39 22.67
CA ILE A 158 0.05 -6.35 21.58
C ILE A 158 0.05 -4.94 21.00
N ILE A 159 0.28 -4.83 19.70
CA ILE A 159 0.10 -3.61 18.92
C ILE A 159 -1.22 -3.74 18.18
N GLN A 160 -2.26 -3.07 18.66
CA GLN A 160 -3.51 -2.95 17.93
C GLN A 160 -3.35 -1.84 16.88
N THR A 161 -3.45 -2.22 15.60
CA THR A 161 -3.33 -1.26 14.49
C THR A 161 -4.60 -0.42 14.35
N GLY A 162 -4.45 0.78 13.75
CA GLY A 162 -5.58 1.50 13.19
C GLY A 162 -6.12 0.84 11.92
N GLU A 163 -7.10 1.48 11.30
CA GLU A 163 -7.73 0.97 10.07
C GLU A 163 -6.79 0.97 8.86
N ARG A 164 -5.82 1.88 8.83
CA ARG A 164 -4.89 2.05 7.70
C ARG A 164 -3.46 2.20 8.18
N ILE A 165 -2.53 1.61 7.41
CA ILE A 165 -1.10 1.90 7.49
C ILE A 165 -0.63 2.24 6.06
N ASP A 166 -0.57 3.54 5.76
CA ASP A 166 -0.31 4.08 4.43
C ASP A 166 0.83 5.11 4.44
N THR A 167 1.16 5.69 3.30
CA THR A 167 2.27 6.63 3.16
C THR A 167 2.11 7.87 4.05
N LEU A 168 0.88 8.26 4.38
CA LEU A 168 0.62 9.45 5.21
C LEU A 168 0.87 9.21 6.70
N ASN A 169 0.63 7.98 7.18
CA ASN A 169 0.73 7.65 8.60
C ASN A 169 1.84 6.65 8.95
N ALA A 170 2.51 6.06 7.97
CA ALA A 170 3.55 5.05 8.18
C ALA A 170 4.65 5.50 9.16
N ALA A 171 5.17 6.73 9.00
CA ALA A 171 6.20 7.26 9.89
C ALA A 171 5.69 7.49 11.33
N GLN A 172 4.40 7.78 11.50
CA GLN A 172 3.79 7.86 12.83
C GLN A 172 3.63 6.47 13.43
N PHE A 173 3.12 5.50 12.65
CA PHE A 173 3.00 4.11 13.07
C PHE A 173 4.35 3.52 13.53
N GLU A 174 5.45 3.80 12.81
CA GLU A 174 6.79 3.38 13.20
C GLU A 174 7.19 3.93 14.57
N ARG A 175 6.99 5.24 14.81
CA ARG A 175 7.26 5.87 16.12
C ARG A 175 6.38 5.31 17.24
N ASP A 176 5.12 5.03 16.93
CA ASP A 176 4.16 4.54 17.93
C ASP A 176 4.53 3.12 18.41
N ILE A 177 5.10 2.26 17.54
CA ILE A 177 5.48 0.90 17.91
C ILE A 177 6.86 0.79 18.56
N GLU A 178 7.74 1.78 18.39
CA GLU A 178 9.10 1.77 18.93
C GLU A 178 9.16 1.45 20.45
N PRO A 179 8.28 2.02 21.32
CA PRO A 179 8.28 1.70 22.76
C PRO A 179 7.90 0.26 23.10
N ALA A 180 7.36 -0.49 22.12
CA ALA A 180 6.99 -1.91 22.29
C ALA A 180 8.17 -2.86 22.03
N LEU A 181 9.27 -2.36 21.45
CA LEU A 181 10.42 -3.16 21.00
C LEU A 181 11.44 -3.30 22.13
N GLU A 182 11.29 -4.34 22.95
CA GLU A 182 12.15 -4.65 24.09
C GLU A 182 12.88 -6.00 23.87
N PRO A 183 14.07 -6.22 24.46
CA PRO A 183 14.77 -7.50 24.38
C PRO A 183 13.87 -8.70 24.79
N GLY A 184 13.77 -9.72 23.94
CA GLY A 184 12.98 -10.92 24.18
C GLY A 184 11.47 -10.74 24.03
N VAL A 185 10.97 -9.63 23.47
CA VAL A 185 9.54 -9.34 23.33
C VAL A 185 8.77 -10.46 22.59
N ASP A 186 7.62 -10.85 23.11
CA ASP A 186 6.59 -11.63 22.39
C ASP A 186 5.56 -10.65 21.82
N LEU A 187 5.80 -10.26 20.57
CA LEU A 187 5.05 -9.20 19.89
C LEU A 187 3.88 -9.78 19.08
N GLU A 188 2.71 -9.25 19.32
CA GLU A 188 1.51 -9.54 18.54
C GLU A 188 1.02 -8.27 17.86
N ILE A 189 0.88 -8.29 16.53
CA ILE A 189 0.25 -7.21 15.76
C ILE A 189 -1.22 -7.61 15.54
N ASP A 190 -2.12 -7.01 16.30
CA ASP A 190 -3.57 -7.20 16.17
C ASP A 190 -4.11 -6.35 15.02
N CYS A 191 -4.52 -7.02 13.93
CA CYS A 191 -5.04 -6.43 12.71
C CYS A 191 -6.58 -6.41 12.68
N SER A 192 -7.27 -6.55 13.82
CA SER A 192 -8.73 -6.58 13.87
C SER A 192 -9.41 -5.36 13.25
N GLN A 193 -8.72 -4.22 13.26
CA GLN A 193 -9.19 -2.96 12.68
C GLN A 193 -8.56 -2.69 11.30
N LEU A 194 -7.51 -3.42 10.91
CA LEU A 194 -6.72 -3.13 9.71
C LEU A 194 -7.47 -3.53 8.44
N VAL A 195 -7.84 -2.56 7.64
CA VAL A 195 -8.52 -2.75 6.35
C VAL A 195 -7.62 -2.40 5.17
N TYR A 196 -6.55 -1.61 5.39
CA TYR A 196 -5.66 -1.15 4.34
C TYR A 196 -4.20 -1.11 4.78
N VAL A 197 -3.29 -1.64 3.96
CA VAL A 197 -1.84 -1.54 4.16
C VAL A 197 -1.13 -1.25 2.84
N ALA A 198 -0.41 -0.13 2.77
CA ALA A 198 0.46 0.21 1.64
C ALA A 198 1.86 -0.42 1.77
N SER A 199 2.68 -0.32 0.73
CA SER A 199 4.07 -0.80 0.76
C SER A 199 4.92 -0.08 1.83
N SER A 200 4.60 1.17 2.15
CA SER A 200 5.18 1.91 3.27
C SER A 200 4.93 1.20 4.60
N GLY A 201 3.68 0.76 4.86
CA GLY A 201 3.33 -0.03 6.04
C GLY A 201 3.99 -1.41 6.05
N LEU A 202 4.03 -2.09 4.90
CA LEU A 202 4.72 -3.39 4.77
C LEU A 202 6.22 -3.28 5.06
N ARG A 203 6.88 -2.17 4.68
CA ARG A 203 8.30 -1.91 5.03
C ARG A 203 8.52 -1.80 6.53
N ILE A 204 7.60 -1.15 7.25
CA ILE A 204 7.68 -1.04 8.71
C ILE A 204 7.48 -2.41 9.36
N ILE A 205 6.48 -3.18 8.93
CA ILE A 205 6.28 -4.56 9.41
C ILE A 205 7.55 -5.39 9.16
N GLN A 206 8.17 -5.28 7.99
CA GLN A 206 9.43 -5.93 7.65
C GLN A 206 10.59 -5.51 8.58
N ALA A 207 10.74 -4.21 8.83
CA ALA A 207 11.77 -3.67 9.74
C ALA A 207 11.53 -4.17 11.16
N THR A 208 10.29 -4.10 11.65
CA THR A 208 9.89 -4.61 12.98
C THR A 208 10.19 -6.10 13.13
N MET A 209 9.89 -6.92 12.12
CA MET A 209 10.26 -8.35 12.13
C MET A 209 11.77 -8.55 12.28
N ARG A 210 12.56 -7.78 11.53
CA ARG A 210 14.03 -7.86 11.60
C ARG A 210 14.52 -7.52 13.00
N THR A 211 14.09 -6.40 13.54
CA THR A 211 14.49 -5.94 14.88
C THR A 211 14.05 -6.95 15.95
N VAL A 212 12.79 -7.36 15.97
CA VAL A 212 12.30 -8.30 17.00
C VAL A 212 13.02 -9.65 16.95
N ILE A 213 13.15 -10.25 15.76
CA ILE A 213 13.71 -11.61 15.64
C ILE A 213 15.23 -11.62 15.75
N ARG A 214 15.92 -10.69 15.06
CA ARG A 214 17.38 -10.75 14.93
C ARG A 214 18.14 -9.95 15.97
N GLU A 215 17.61 -8.80 16.38
CA GLU A 215 18.29 -7.88 17.28
C GLU A 215 17.86 -8.07 18.73
N LEU A 216 16.57 -8.30 18.97
CA LEU A 216 16.00 -8.41 20.30
C LEU A 216 15.78 -9.87 20.76
N GLY A 217 15.95 -10.88 19.88
CA GLY A 217 15.76 -12.29 20.21
C GLY A 217 14.33 -12.66 20.60
N GLY A 218 13.35 -11.84 20.18
CA GLY A 218 11.95 -11.97 20.47
C GLY A 218 11.17 -12.83 19.45
N LYS A 219 9.85 -12.77 19.55
CA LYS A 219 8.90 -13.40 18.63
C LYS A 219 7.92 -12.37 18.11
N ILE A 220 7.39 -12.59 16.89
CA ILE A 220 6.39 -11.73 16.29
C ILE A 220 5.36 -12.55 15.53
N LYS A 221 4.09 -12.17 15.65
CA LYS A 221 2.99 -12.71 14.84
C LYS A 221 1.98 -11.61 14.50
N MET A 222 1.13 -11.86 13.49
CA MET A 222 -0.03 -11.03 13.17
C MET A 222 -1.31 -11.82 13.44
N THR A 223 -2.30 -11.18 14.04
CA THR A 223 -3.58 -11.81 14.39
C THR A 223 -4.76 -11.03 13.80
N HIS A 224 -5.92 -11.67 13.71
CA HIS A 224 -7.16 -11.08 13.18
C HIS A 224 -6.99 -10.47 11.79
N VAL A 225 -6.18 -11.11 10.94
CA VAL A 225 -5.87 -10.61 9.59
C VAL A 225 -7.05 -10.90 8.65
N SER A 226 -7.63 -9.85 8.05
CA SER A 226 -8.71 -9.97 7.06
C SER A 226 -8.23 -10.66 5.77
N ASP A 227 -9.17 -11.19 4.97
CA ASP A 227 -8.87 -11.85 3.71
C ASP A 227 -8.15 -10.93 2.70
N SER A 228 -8.50 -9.65 2.64
CA SER A 228 -7.86 -8.64 1.78
C SER A 228 -6.41 -8.39 2.18
N ILE A 229 -6.15 -8.14 3.47
CA ILE A 229 -4.79 -7.96 4.00
C ILE A 229 -3.97 -9.25 3.84
N TYR A 230 -4.58 -10.41 4.09
CA TYR A 230 -3.90 -11.70 3.92
C TYR A 230 -3.44 -11.92 2.47
N LYS A 231 -4.25 -11.56 1.47
CA LYS A 231 -3.86 -11.62 0.05
C LYS A 231 -2.60 -10.78 -0.24
N ILE A 232 -2.55 -9.55 0.30
CA ILE A 232 -1.38 -8.67 0.15
C ILE A 232 -0.13 -9.28 0.80
N LEU A 233 -0.27 -9.79 2.05
CA LEU A 233 0.82 -10.46 2.76
C LEU A 233 1.28 -11.74 2.05
N TYR A 234 0.35 -12.47 1.43
CA TYR A 234 0.65 -13.66 0.61
C TYR A 234 1.41 -13.30 -0.67
N MET A 235 0.90 -12.34 -1.46
CA MET A 235 1.55 -11.87 -2.69
C MET A 235 2.96 -11.32 -2.42
N THR A 236 3.15 -10.66 -1.28
CA THR A 236 4.43 -10.10 -0.89
C THR A 236 5.33 -11.06 -0.11
N GLY A 237 4.89 -12.31 0.09
CA GLY A 237 5.66 -13.41 0.68
C GLY A 237 5.84 -13.35 2.20
N PHE A 238 5.15 -12.47 2.91
CA PHE A 238 5.21 -12.40 4.38
C PHE A 238 4.70 -13.70 5.04
N THR A 239 3.68 -14.33 4.46
CA THR A 239 3.06 -15.56 4.99
C THR A 239 4.02 -16.75 5.09
N ARG A 240 5.19 -16.70 4.47
CA ARG A 240 6.22 -17.76 4.53
C ARG A 240 7.14 -17.63 5.73
N HIS A 241 7.19 -16.43 6.34
CA HIS A 241 8.20 -16.08 7.35
C HIS A 241 7.60 -15.48 8.62
N LEU A 242 6.31 -15.17 8.61
CA LEU A 242 5.57 -14.60 9.71
C LEU A 242 4.35 -15.49 10.01
N THR A 243 4.13 -15.79 11.28
CA THR A 243 2.91 -16.46 11.73
C THR A 243 1.74 -15.49 11.57
N ILE A 244 0.74 -15.89 10.79
CA ILE A 244 -0.43 -15.07 10.49
C ILE A 244 -1.69 -15.86 10.85
N GLU A 245 -2.44 -15.34 11.80
CA GLU A 245 -3.75 -15.87 12.21
C GLU A 245 -4.84 -15.00 11.56
N ARG A 246 -5.70 -15.63 10.75
CA ARG A 246 -6.77 -14.92 10.03
C ARG A 246 -7.96 -14.67 10.94
N SER A 247 -8.76 -13.64 10.64
CA SER A 247 -10.06 -13.44 11.28
C SER A 247 -10.94 -14.66 11.06
N GLU A 248 -11.59 -15.12 12.12
CA GLU A 248 -12.68 -16.10 11.98
C GLU A 248 -13.85 -15.42 11.26
N LYS A 249 -14.49 -16.15 10.34
CA LYS A 249 -15.65 -15.66 9.57
C LYS A 249 -16.89 -15.65 10.42
#